data_a5fbb24bc1bc04867c0e36111b20206b
#
_entry.id   a5fbb24bc1bc04867c0e36111b20206b
#
_cell.length_a   1.000
_cell.length_b   1.000
_cell.length_c   1.000
_cell.angle_alpha   90.00
_cell.angle_beta   90.00
_cell.angle_gamma   90.00
#
_symmetry.space_group_name_H-M   'P 1'
#
loop_
_entity.id
_entity.type
_entity.pdbx_description
1 polymer ?
#
loop_
_entity_poly.entity_id
_entity_poly.type
_entity_poly.pdbx_seq_one_letter_code
_entity_poly.pdbx_strand_id
1 'polypeptide(L)'
;MEEKGVFEAFKQRIAEEGGDWNDPGMAADLIDNELDWVLDIAKELAPTLSVDSIRERIIKRDTNMSIDRFGLELASYLKDKGDDYRLIFLADEVSQFINKERDRYLNLQEIITKLSEACDNKVWVACTAQQDLSEIMDDCHIAEEKDKEGKIKGRFEVKVSLKGTQPEVITQKRILDKKEEVKDTLASLYNKYKAGFDLQFKLPNSYSSYDSQDDFIDYYPFVPYQFKLIMQVFNSFLNLGYVAKEVKGNERSIIKVIHSTAKANADAELGKFISFDELYNNMFEEGLQARGQKAVDNALRMARTYQTDKPEKTRLAVRVANVLFMICNISQTDQLLFPATVDNVTSLLVNNMDTPRLTIKNEVEKIVEFLCDNNIIRREQGKQGAPDTFMFYSEEEMKVAQLIKNQVVDNNTQAEQLKDIFNKYITALKNKEQYKTRSFSVGLTIKPVSYTHLRAH
;
A
#
# COMPACT_ATOMS: atom_id res chain seq x y z
N MET A 1 40.08 15.33 33.20
CA MET A 1 41.22 14.52 33.68
C MET A 1 42.17 14.14 32.54
N GLU A 2 41.68 13.77 31.36
CA GLU A 2 42.51 13.53 30.17
C GLU A 2 43.36 14.75 29.77
N GLU A 3 42.75 15.93 29.67
CA GLU A 3 43.47 17.18 29.37
C GLU A 3 44.61 17.53 30.34
N LYS A 4 44.54 16.99 31.56
CA LYS A 4 45.57 17.19 32.59
C LYS A 4 46.58 16.02 32.67
N GLY A 5 46.43 15.02 31.79
CA GLY A 5 47.31 13.85 31.77
C GLY A 5 47.23 12.92 33.00
N VAL A 6 46.18 13.07 33.85
CA VAL A 6 46.03 12.28 35.08
C VAL A 6 44.97 11.17 34.94
N PHE A 7 44.41 10.94 33.77
CA PHE A 7 43.34 9.99 33.59
C PHE A 7 43.83 8.53 33.72
N GLU A 8 45.00 8.21 33.20
CA GLU A 8 45.59 6.87 33.34
C GLU A 8 45.95 6.59 34.81
N ALA A 9 46.49 7.57 35.52
CA ALA A 9 46.75 7.44 36.96
C ALA A 9 45.43 7.22 37.77
N PHE A 10 44.33 7.84 37.31
CA PHE A 10 43.01 7.64 37.92
C PHE A 10 42.52 6.18 37.70
N LYS A 11 42.63 5.65 36.49
CA LYS A 11 42.25 4.28 36.19
C LYS A 11 43.08 3.28 36.99
N GLN A 12 44.40 3.52 37.06
CA GLN A 12 45.31 2.69 37.84
C GLN A 12 44.94 2.70 39.33
N ARG A 13 44.64 3.87 39.88
CA ARG A 13 44.26 4.00 41.28
C ARG A 13 42.94 3.28 41.61
N ILE A 14 41.95 3.31 40.70
CA ILE A 14 40.73 2.53 40.83
C ILE A 14 41.02 1.03 40.76
N ALA A 15 41.92 0.59 39.89
CA ALA A 15 42.29 -0.82 39.75
C ALA A 15 43.05 -1.35 40.99
N GLU A 16 43.89 -0.55 41.61
CA GLU A 16 44.59 -0.88 42.84
C GLU A 16 43.65 -1.17 44.03
N GLU A 17 42.45 -0.59 43.99
CA GLU A 17 41.39 -0.77 45.00
C GLU A 17 40.28 -1.74 44.57
N GLY A 18 40.50 -2.48 43.46
CA GLY A 18 39.68 -3.60 43.06
C GLY A 18 38.56 -3.23 42.06
N GLY A 19 38.49 -1.99 41.57
CA GLY A 19 37.60 -1.60 40.45
C GLY A 19 38.27 -1.76 39.10
N ASP A 20 37.49 -1.72 38.04
CA ASP A 20 38.00 -1.63 36.66
C ASP A 20 37.23 -0.58 35.86
N TRP A 21 37.88 0.55 35.62
CA TRP A 21 37.30 1.65 34.84
C TRP A 21 37.25 1.36 33.34
N ASN A 22 37.99 0.39 32.84
CA ASN A 22 37.99 0.01 31.44
C ASN A 22 36.84 -0.97 31.09
N ASP A 23 36.25 -1.63 32.10
CA ASP A 23 35.04 -2.41 31.94
C ASP A 23 33.82 -1.47 32.09
N PRO A 24 33.02 -1.27 31.03
CA PRO A 24 31.86 -0.35 31.08
C PRO A 24 30.83 -0.74 32.14
N GLY A 25 30.65 -2.04 32.43
CA GLY A 25 29.73 -2.53 33.46
C GLY A 25 30.19 -2.19 34.85
N MET A 26 31.47 -2.45 35.17
CA MET A 26 32.07 -2.10 36.45
C MET A 26 32.19 -0.59 36.64
N ALA A 27 32.53 0.15 35.60
CA ALA A 27 32.56 1.62 35.66
C ALA A 27 31.17 2.22 35.94
N ALA A 28 30.12 1.67 35.35
CA ALA A 28 28.75 2.08 35.66
C ALA A 28 28.33 1.76 37.08
N ASP A 29 28.68 0.58 37.58
CA ASP A 29 28.40 0.17 38.99
C ASP A 29 29.09 1.07 40.00
N LEU A 30 30.37 1.41 39.75
CA LEU A 30 31.13 2.34 40.57
C LEU A 30 30.48 3.75 40.60
N ILE A 31 29.96 4.21 39.49
CA ILE A 31 29.25 5.49 39.40
C ILE A 31 27.92 5.44 40.14
N ASP A 32 27.18 4.36 40.01
CA ASP A 32 25.84 4.22 40.60
C ASP A 32 25.91 3.96 42.13
N ASN A 33 26.86 3.19 42.61
CA ASN A 33 26.94 2.71 43.97
C ASN A 33 28.07 3.33 44.83
N GLU A 34 29.20 3.72 44.20
CA GLU A 34 30.40 4.19 44.89
C GLU A 34 30.89 5.55 44.39
N LEU A 35 29.98 6.42 43.96
CA LEU A 35 30.30 7.71 43.36
C LEU A 35 31.20 8.59 44.21
N ASP A 36 30.98 8.62 45.55
CA ASP A 36 31.75 9.45 46.45
C ASP A 36 33.22 9.04 46.47
N TRP A 37 33.49 7.75 46.54
CA TRP A 37 34.85 7.20 46.49
C TRP A 37 35.54 7.49 45.12
N VAL A 38 34.84 7.31 44.01
CA VAL A 38 35.36 7.66 42.68
C VAL A 38 35.70 9.15 42.57
N LEU A 39 34.87 10.02 43.13
CA LEU A 39 35.09 11.46 43.13
C LEU A 39 36.22 11.89 44.05
N ASP A 40 36.44 11.20 45.17
CA ASP A 40 37.56 11.47 46.09
C ASP A 40 38.89 11.13 45.41
N ILE A 41 39.02 9.99 44.74
CA ILE A 41 40.19 9.67 43.92
C ILE A 41 40.43 10.71 42.82
N ALA A 42 39.34 11.12 42.13
CA ALA A 42 39.44 12.12 41.09
C ALA A 42 39.94 13.48 41.62
N LYS A 43 39.51 13.86 42.86
CA LYS A 43 39.93 15.09 43.51
C LYS A 43 41.39 15.04 44.00
N GLU A 44 41.80 13.89 44.51
CA GLU A 44 43.19 13.65 44.93
C GLU A 44 44.16 13.86 43.77
N LEU A 45 43.85 13.25 42.61
CA LEU A 45 44.71 13.34 41.41
C LEU A 45 44.56 14.65 40.63
N ALA A 46 43.44 15.33 40.75
CA ALA A 46 43.16 16.62 40.11
C ALA A 46 42.48 17.60 41.09
N PRO A 47 43.23 18.23 42.00
CA PRO A 47 42.68 19.12 43.06
C PRO A 47 41.88 20.32 42.54
N THR A 48 42.10 20.71 41.30
CA THR A 48 41.36 21.82 40.64
C THR A 48 40.04 21.37 40.02
N LEU A 49 39.67 20.11 40.16
CA LEU A 49 38.41 19.58 39.64
C LEU A 49 37.26 20.00 40.58
N SER A 50 36.20 20.53 40.00
CA SER A 50 34.96 20.85 40.74
C SER A 50 34.14 19.60 40.96
N VAL A 51 34.46 18.83 42.00
CA VAL A 51 33.83 17.53 42.30
C VAL A 51 32.35 17.68 42.59
N ASP A 52 31.95 18.76 43.30
CA ASP A 52 30.54 19.01 43.61
C ASP A 52 29.69 19.24 42.35
N SER A 53 30.23 19.96 41.38
CA SER A 53 29.55 20.17 40.10
C SER A 53 29.42 18.86 39.27
N ILE A 54 30.44 18.00 39.32
CA ILE A 54 30.41 16.69 38.66
C ILE A 54 29.40 15.78 39.33
N ARG A 55 29.40 15.72 40.66
CA ARG A 55 28.43 14.99 41.48
C ARG A 55 27.00 15.39 41.14
N GLU A 56 26.71 16.69 41.15
CA GLU A 56 25.38 17.22 40.85
C GLU A 56 24.91 16.81 39.44
N ARG A 57 25.77 16.86 38.45
CA ARG A 57 25.48 16.44 37.09
C ARG A 57 25.21 14.94 36.94
N ILE A 58 26.00 14.11 37.63
CA ILE A 58 25.82 12.65 37.65
C ILE A 58 24.51 12.29 38.35
N ILE A 59 24.24 12.83 39.53
CA ILE A 59 23.02 12.58 40.31
C ILE A 59 21.77 13.03 39.54
N LYS A 60 21.83 14.21 38.92
CA LYS A 60 20.72 14.71 38.05
C LYS A 60 20.60 13.98 36.72
N ARG A 61 21.53 13.07 36.41
CA ARG A 61 21.66 12.45 35.08
C ARG A 61 21.63 13.50 33.96
N ASP A 62 22.22 14.67 34.26
CA ASP A 62 22.31 15.79 33.30
C ASP A 62 23.38 15.48 32.28
N THR A 63 22.95 14.73 31.25
CA THR A 63 23.76 14.37 30.08
C THR A 63 23.66 15.44 29.00
N ASN A 64 23.08 16.62 29.28
CA ASN A 64 22.92 17.68 28.27
C ASN A 64 24.30 18.22 27.86
N MET A 65 24.80 17.61 26.80
CA MET A 65 25.96 18.10 26.07
C MET A 65 25.50 19.14 25.07
N SER A 66 26.03 20.37 25.14
CA SER A 66 25.74 21.35 24.10
C SER A 66 26.37 20.90 22.77
N ILE A 67 25.76 21.31 21.66
CA ILE A 67 26.24 20.97 20.31
C ILE A 67 27.68 21.49 20.12
N ASP A 68 27.98 22.69 20.62
CA ASP A 68 29.34 23.26 20.58
C ASP A 68 30.36 22.41 21.34
N ARG A 69 30.02 21.96 22.52
CA ARG A 69 30.89 21.08 23.33
C ARG A 69 31.12 19.74 22.66
N PHE A 70 30.07 19.15 22.07
CA PHE A 70 30.19 17.93 21.31
C PHE A 70 31.14 18.07 20.11
N GLY A 71 31.05 19.18 19.38
CA GLY A 71 31.96 19.49 18.29
C GLY A 71 33.43 19.61 18.74
N LEU A 72 33.68 20.28 19.86
CA LEU A 72 35.02 20.42 20.43
C LEU A 72 35.61 19.10 20.93
N GLU A 73 34.82 18.25 21.57
CA GLU A 73 35.26 16.94 22.04
C GLU A 73 35.61 16.03 20.84
N LEU A 74 34.80 16.04 19.77
CA LEU A 74 35.11 15.32 18.55
C LEU A 74 36.36 15.85 17.85
N ALA A 75 36.50 17.15 17.75
CA ALA A 75 37.71 17.77 17.20
C ALA A 75 38.96 17.34 17.95
N SER A 76 38.90 17.32 19.30
CA SER A 76 39.98 16.83 20.14
C SER A 76 40.30 15.36 19.87
N TYR A 77 39.27 14.51 19.79
CA TYR A 77 39.45 13.09 19.45
C TYR A 77 40.08 12.87 18.05
N LEU A 78 39.70 13.68 17.08
CA LEU A 78 40.21 13.57 15.71
C LEU A 78 41.63 14.13 15.53
N LYS A 79 42.11 14.98 16.45
CA LYS A 79 43.43 15.59 16.40
C LYS A 79 44.57 14.58 16.39
N ASP A 80 44.40 13.49 17.15
CA ASP A 80 45.38 12.41 17.26
C ASP A 80 45.24 11.33 16.19
N LYS A 81 44.27 11.48 15.30
CA LYS A 81 44.04 10.58 14.17
C LYS A 81 44.75 11.08 12.92
N GLY A 82 45.21 10.18 12.05
CA GLY A 82 45.87 10.51 10.79
C GLY A 82 44.99 11.35 9.89
N ASP A 83 45.62 12.01 8.89
CA ASP A 83 44.91 12.91 7.95
C ASP A 83 43.87 12.14 7.09
N ASP A 84 44.07 10.88 6.85
CA ASP A 84 43.14 10.03 6.09
C ASP A 84 41.98 9.49 6.95
N TYR A 85 41.97 9.72 8.26
CA TYR A 85 40.92 9.25 9.13
C TYR A 85 39.61 10.02 8.88
N ARG A 86 38.51 9.29 8.77
CA ARG A 86 37.15 9.86 8.65
C ARG A 86 36.24 9.16 9.65
N LEU A 87 35.47 9.98 10.37
CA LEU A 87 34.41 9.52 11.27
C LEU A 87 33.07 9.66 10.56
N ILE A 88 32.30 8.59 10.50
CA ILE A 88 31.00 8.60 9.82
C ILE A 88 29.90 8.32 10.84
N PHE A 89 28.97 9.24 10.98
CA PHE A 89 27.71 9.02 11.70
C PHE A 89 26.65 8.54 10.73
N LEU A 90 26.03 7.41 11.07
CA LEU A 90 24.91 6.84 10.32
C LEU A 90 23.66 7.00 11.17
N ALA A 91 22.73 7.84 10.75
CA ALA A 91 21.45 8.06 11.44
C ALA A 91 20.31 7.55 10.57
N ASP A 92 19.61 6.53 11.07
CA ASP A 92 18.49 5.91 10.34
C ASP A 92 17.16 6.58 10.74
N GLU A 93 16.28 6.71 9.74
CA GLU A 93 14.90 7.21 9.90
C GLU A 93 14.79 8.57 10.62
N VAL A 94 15.66 9.50 10.32
CA VAL A 94 15.67 10.84 10.97
C VAL A 94 14.34 11.58 10.84
N SER A 95 13.55 11.32 9.78
CA SER A 95 12.22 11.91 9.61
C SER A 95 11.24 11.50 10.72
N GLN A 96 11.33 10.26 11.20
CA GLN A 96 10.49 9.77 12.32
C GLN A 96 10.90 10.40 13.63
N PHE A 97 12.21 10.59 13.86
CA PHE A 97 12.71 11.26 15.06
C PHE A 97 12.31 12.73 15.12
N ILE A 98 12.36 13.43 13.99
CA ILE A 98 11.96 14.84 13.88
C ILE A 98 10.45 14.98 14.14
N ASN A 99 9.60 14.07 13.58
CA ASN A 99 8.16 13.97 13.85
C ASN A 99 7.43 15.33 13.93
N LYS A 100 7.67 16.22 12.94
CA LYS A 100 7.06 17.57 12.84
C LYS A 100 7.50 18.56 13.94
N GLU A 101 8.49 18.21 14.75
CA GLU A 101 9.04 19.11 15.77
C GLU A 101 10.12 20.00 15.16
N ARG A 102 9.82 21.29 15.04
CA ARG A 102 10.72 22.31 14.47
C ARG A 102 12.09 22.33 15.15
N ASP A 103 12.13 22.26 16.46
CA ASP A 103 13.37 22.36 17.24
C ASP A 103 14.30 21.17 16.95
N ARG A 104 13.77 19.96 16.82
CA ARG A 104 14.58 18.79 16.45
C ARG A 104 15.18 18.92 15.06
N TYR A 105 14.41 19.47 14.13
CA TYR A 105 14.90 19.75 12.79
C TYR A 105 16.03 20.78 12.78
N LEU A 106 15.89 21.88 13.52
CA LEU A 106 16.89 22.91 13.65
C LEU A 106 18.14 22.40 14.35
N ASN A 107 17.99 21.57 15.40
CA ASN A 107 19.09 20.93 16.10
C ASN A 107 19.90 20.00 15.20
N LEU A 108 19.25 19.20 14.37
CA LEU A 108 19.95 18.36 13.38
C LEU A 108 20.81 19.22 12.43
N GLN A 109 20.24 20.33 11.95
CA GLN A 109 20.94 21.25 11.09
C GLN A 109 22.15 21.88 11.81
N GLU A 110 21.99 22.29 13.04
CA GLU A 110 23.06 22.90 13.84
C GLU A 110 24.18 21.90 14.11
N ILE A 111 23.85 20.65 14.47
CA ILE A 111 24.83 19.57 14.65
C ILE A 111 25.68 19.39 13.39
N ILE A 112 25.06 19.23 12.23
CA ILE A 112 25.79 19.02 10.96
C ILE A 112 26.74 20.19 10.67
N THR A 113 26.27 21.42 10.91
CA THR A 113 27.09 22.62 10.71
C THR A 113 28.29 22.65 11.63
N LYS A 114 28.06 22.47 12.93
CA LYS A 114 29.10 22.54 13.95
C LYS A 114 30.12 21.42 13.80
N LEU A 115 29.69 20.21 13.44
CA LEU A 115 30.61 19.11 13.16
C LEU A 115 31.52 19.39 11.95
N SER A 116 30.96 19.97 10.88
CA SER A 116 31.74 20.36 9.72
C SER A 116 32.79 21.44 10.07
N GLU A 117 32.38 22.48 10.79
CA GLU A 117 33.24 23.59 11.19
C GLU A 117 34.33 23.18 12.19
N ALA A 118 33.96 22.45 13.25
CA ALA A 118 34.86 22.07 14.33
C ALA A 118 35.85 20.97 13.96
N CYS A 119 35.48 20.06 13.07
CA CYS A 119 36.24 18.85 12.77
C CYS A 119 36.95 18.86 11.40
N ASP A 120 37.10 20.00 10.80
CA ASP A 120 37.84 20.20 9.53
C ASP A 120 37.44 19.20 8.43
N ASN A 121 36.12 19.01 8.24
CA ASN A 121 35.51 18.04 7.30
C ASN A 121 35.94 16.59 7.47
N LYS A 122 36.53 16.20 8.61
CA LYS A 122 36.85 14.79 8.92
C LYS A 122 35.63 14.00 9.43
N VAL A 123 34.52 14.68 9.72
CA VAL A 123 33.25 14.07 10.16
C VAL A 123 32.22 14.11 9.05
N TRP A 124 31.66 12.95 8.75
CA TRP A 124 30.59 12.80 7.76
C TRP A 124 29.32 12.32 8.45
N VAL A 125 28.18 12.84 8.01
CA VAL A 125 26.87 12.44 8.52
C VAL A 125 26.03 11.93 7.35
N ALA A 126 25.63 10.66 7.42
CA ALA A 126 24.70 10.07 6.48
C ALA A 126 23.37 9.79 7.18
N CYS A 127 22.30 10.33 6.64
CA CYS A 127 20.96 10.17 7.18
C CYS A 127 20.07 9.44 6.19
N THR A 128 19.23 8.51 6.68
CA THR A 128 18.11 7.99 5.91
C THR A 128 16.80 8.67 6.34
N ALA A 129 15.86 8.82 5.43
CA ALA A 129 14.53 9.34 5.71
C ALA A 129 13.52 8.72 4.74
N GLN A 130 12.31 8.44 5.22
CA GLN A 130 11.21 7.94 4.37
C GLN A 130 10.51 9.08 3.61
N GLN A 131 10.59 10.30 4.11
CA GLN A 131 10.03 11.49 3.48
C GLN A 131 11.16 12.35 2.91
N ASP A 132 10.87 13.06 1.82
CA ASP A 132 11.82 14.06 1.31
C ASP A 132 12.04 15.17 2.35
N LEU A 133 13.22 15.72 2.38
CA LEU A 133 13.58 16.76 3.34
C LEU A 133 12.69 18.02 3.20
N SER A 134 12.21 18.32 2.01
CA SER A 134 11.23 19.38 1.75
C SER A 134 9.88 19.11 2.38
N GLU A 135 9.38 17.88 2.33
CA GLU A 135 8.10 17.50 2.97
C GLU A 135 8.20 17.61 4.50
N ILE A 136 9.37 17.26 5.06
CA ILE A 136 9.61 17.40 6.51
C ILE A 136 9.61 18.89 6.89
N MET A 137 10.15 19.76 6.05
CA MET A 137 10.15 21.20 6.29
C MET A 137 8.75 21.79 6.26
N ASP A 138 7.93 21.39 5.28
CA ASP A 138 6.52 21.80 5.17
C ASP A 138 5.72 21.34 6.38
N ASP A 139 5.91 20.11 6.80
CA ASP A 139 5.26 19.54 7.99
C ASP A 139 5.64 20.28 9.29
N CYS A 140 6.87 20.79 9.37
CA CYS A 140 7.36 21.59 10.51
C CYS A 140 6.96 23.09 10.44
N HIS A 141 6.16 23.51 9.46
CA HIS A 141 5.76 24.91 9.23
C HIS A 141 6.94 25.89 9.11
N ILE A 142 8.05 25.46 8.50
CA ILE A 142 9.27 26.29 8.31
C ILE A 142 9.20 27.09 7.00
N ALA A 143 8.15 26.91 6.21
CA ALA A 143 8.03 27.37 4.82
C ALA A 143 7.97 28.90 4.61
N GLU A 144 7.85 29.73 5.66
CA GLU A 144 7.67 31.18 5.50
C GLU A 144 8.98 31.98 5.28
N GLU A 145 10.15 31.37 5.40
CA GLU A 145 11.42 32.05 5.15
C GLU A 145 12.14 31.45 3.94
N LYS A 146 11.85 31.96 2.75
CA LYS A 146 12.49 31.56 1.46
C LYS A 146 14.02 31.50 1.47
N ASP A 147 14.67 32.22 2.36
CA ASP A 147 16.15 32.24 2.52
C ASP A 147 16.69 31.01 3.28
N LYS A 148 15.88 30.29 4.05
CA LYS A 148 16.35 29.14 4.84
C LYS A 148 16.28 27.82 4.06
N GLU A 149 15.41 27.72 3.06
CA GLU A 149 15.35 26.55 2.19
C GLU A 149 16.66 26.27 1.46
N GLY A 150 17.34 27.33 1.01
CA GLY A 150 18.68 27.24 0.39
C GLY A 150 19.77 26.77 1.35
N LYS A 151 19.67 27.10 2.65
CA LYS A 151 20.70 26.78 3.64
C LYS A 151 20.73 25.32 4.07
N ILE A 152 19.60 24.63 4.08
CA ILE A 152 19.52 23.22 4.51
C ILE A 152 19.76 22.28 3.34
N LYS A 153 19.18 22.60 2.16
CA LYS A 153 19.45 21.85 0.92
C LYS A 153 20.94 21.86 0.55
N GLY A 154 21.66 22.93 0.90
CA GLY A 154 23.10 23.06 0.67
C GLY A 154 23.99 22.28 1.64
N ARG A 155 23.44 21.70 2.75
CA ARG A 155 24.25 20.97 3.73
C ARG A 155 24.28 19.47 3.52
N PHE A 156 23.26 18.92 2.87
CA PHE A 156 23.32 17.57 2.31
C PHE A 156 23.63 17.67 0.83
N GLU A 157 24.91 17.70 0.50
CA GLU A 157 25.38 17.85 -0.89
C GLU A 157 25.02 16.63 -1.74
N VAL A 158 25.04 15.45 -1.14
CA VAL A 158 24.72 14.20 -1.82
C VAL A 158 23.35 13.73 -1.38
N LYS A 159 22.41 13.70 -2.31
CA LYS A 159 21.07 13.14 -2.13
C LYS A 159 20.90 11.92 -3.02
N VAL A 160 20.66 10.78 -2.42
CA VAL A 160 20.37 9.55 -3.14
C VAL A 160 18.91 9.15 -2.86
N SER A 161 18.06 9.34 -3.86
CA SER A 161 16.68 8.85 -3.77
C SER A 161 16.69 7.34 -4.03
N LEU A 162 16.56 6.57 -2.98
CA LEU A 162 16.32 5.13 -3.07
C LEU A 162 14.83 4.94 -3.41
N LYS A 163 14.49 5.07 -4.67
CA LYS A 163 13.16 4.65 -5.13
C LYS A 163 13.19 3.12 -5.17
N GLY A 164 12.51 2.51 -4.24
CA GLY A 164 12.15 1.09 -4.31
C GLY A 164 11.14 0.89 -5.44
N THR A 165 11.57 1.16 -6.66
CA THR A 165 10.68 1.27 -7.82
C THR A 165 10.23 -0.08 -8.36
N GLN A 166 10.69 -1.19 -7.75
CA GLN A 166 10.40 -2.52 -8.30
C GLN A 166 10.20 -3.57 -7.19
N PRO A 167 9.11 -3.51 -6.41
CA PRO A 167 8.75 -4.62 -5.51
C PRO A 167 8.65 -5.95 -6.26
N GLU A 168 8.34 -5.88 -7.53
CA GLU A 168 8.31 -6.95 -8.51
C GLU A 168 9.67 -7.66 -8.65
N VAL A 169 10.75 -6.92 -8.95
CA VAL A 169 12.10 -7.50 -9.07
C VAL A 169 12.62 -8.07 -7.75
N ILE A 170 12.31 -7.39 -6.63
CA ILE A 170 12.66 -7.91 -5.30
C ILE A 170 11.93 -9.23 -5.05
N THR A 171 10.64 -9.28 -5.38
CA THR A 171 9.82 -10.47 -5.22
C THR A 171 10.35 -11.64 -6.06
N GLN A 172 10.64 -11.42 -7.33
CA GLN A 172 11.22 -12.41 -8.22
C GLN A 172 12.53 -12.99 -7.65
N LYS A 173 13.46 -12.12 -7.28
CA LYS A 173 14.81 -12.53 -6.84
C LYS A 173 14.89 -13.05 -5.40
N ARG A 174 13.92 -12.78 -4.55
CA ARG A 174 13.99 -13.11 -3.11
C ARG A 174 12.90 -14.08 -2.66
N ILE A 175 11.76 -14.10 -3.32
CA ILE A 175 10.62 -14.94 -2.95
C ILE A 175 10.36 -16.02 -3.99
N LEU A 176 10.45 -15.66 -5.27
CA LEU A 176 10.11 -16.53 -6.39
C LEU A 176 11.33 -17.13 -7.08
N ASP A 177 12.53 -16.92 -6.54
CA ASP A 177 13.76 -17.53 -7.08
C ASP A 177 13.63 -19.06 -7.14
N LYS A 178 13.92 -19.64 -8.30
CA LYS A 178 13.72 -21.05 -8.58
C LYS A 178 15.03 -21.81 -8.46
N LYS A 179 14.97 -22.95 -7.84
CA LYS A 179 16.09 -23.90 -7.87
C LYS A 179 16.36 -24.32 -9.32
N GLU A 180 17.63 -24.45 -9.68
CA GLU A 180 18.05 -24.81 -11.04
C GLU A 180 17.37 -26.08 -11.55
N GLU A 181 17.23 -27.09 -10.69
CA GLU A 181 16.63 -28.39 -10.99
C GLU A 181 15.15 -28.35 -11.45
N VAL A 182 14.42 -27.25 -11.13
CA VAL A 182 12.99 -27.12 -11.50
C VAL A 182 12.77 -26.22 -12.71
N LYS A 183 13.79 -25.49 -13.17
CA LYS A 183 13.64 -24.57 -14.31
C LYS A 183 13.26 -25.28 -15.60
N ASP A 184 13.83 -26.45 -15.89
CA ASP A 184 13.49 -27.26 -17.05
C ASP A 184 12.04 -27.76 -17.00
N THR A 185 11.55 -28.08 -15.80
CA THR A 185 10.15 -28.48 -15.61
C THR A 185 9.22 -27.33 -15.89
N LEU A 186 9.54 -26.11 -15.39
CA LEU A 186 8.77 -24.89 -15.66
C LEU A 186 8.84 -24.50 -17.15
N ALA A 187 9.99 -24.64 -17.78
CA ALA A 187 10.14 -24.42 -19.22
C ALA A 187 9.23 -25.35 -20.04
N SER A 188 9.15 -26.63 -19.64
CA SER A 188 8.24 -27.60 -20.26
C SER A 188 6.77 -27.22 -20.04
N LEU A 189 6.42 -26.74 -18.84
CA LEU A 189 5.08 -26.26 -18.52
C LEU A 189 4.70 -25.01 -19.36
N TYR A 190 5.64 -24.06 -19.48
CA TYR A 190 5.46 -22.90 -20.36
C TYR A 190 5.17 -23.32 -21.79
N ASN A 191 5.98 -24.23 -22.37
CA ASN A 191 5.81 -24.71 -23.72
C ASN A 191 4.46 -25.42 -23.94
N LYS A 192 3.93 -26.09 -22.89
CA LYS A 192 2.59 -26.69 -22.92
C LYS A 192 1.49 -25.63 -23.06
N TYR A 193 1.62 -24.51 -22.37
CA TYR A 193 0.51 -23.55 -22.23
C TYR A 193 0.68 -22.23 -22.99
N LYS A 194 1.87 -21.92 -23.52
CA LYS A 194 2.17 -20.61 -24.16
C LYS A 194 1.16 -20.13 -25.20
N ALA A 195 0.61 -21.04 -25.99
CA ALA A 195 -0.41 -20.70 -26.99
C ALA A 195 -1.79 -20.33 -26.39
N GLY A 196 -1.99 -20.64 -25.11
CA GLY A 196 -3.26 -20.41 -24.41
C GLY A 196 -3.25 -19.19 -23.48
N PHE A 197 -2.09 -18.63 -23.13
CA PHE A 197 -2.02 -17.55 -22.13
C PHE A 197 -2.86 -16.34 -22.51
N ASP A 198 -2.76 -15.83 -23.73
CA ASP A 198 -3.51 -14.66 -24.17
C ASP A 198 -5.03 -14.91 -24.25
N LEU A 199 -5.43 -16.16 -24.46
CA LEU A 199 -6.84 -16.55 -24.47
C LEU A 199 -7.38 -16.66 -23.03
N GLN A 200 -6.61 -17.22 -22.12
CA GLN A 200 -7.01 -17.41 -20.73
C GLN A 200 -6.95 -16.12 -19.92
N PHE A 201 -5.84 -15.39 -20.04
CA PHE A 201 -5.63 -14.11 -19.37
C PHE A 201 -5.98 -12.92 -20.27
N LYS A 202 -7.07 -12.97 -21.02
CA LYS A 202 -7.50 -11.87 -21.90
C LYS A 202 -7.56 -10.53 -21.12
N LEU A 203 -6.46 -9.80 -21.16
CA LEU A 203 -6.23 -8.58 -20.38
C LEU A 203 -6.33 -7.32 -21.25
N PRO A 204 -6.64 -6.15 -20.69
CA PRO A 204 -6.50 -4.87 -21.38
C PRO A 204 -5.04 -4.60 -21.78
N ASN A 205 -4.83 -3.84 -22.86
CA ASN A 205 -3.52 -3.60 -23.48
C ASN A 205 -2.41 -3.08 -22.53
N SER A 206 -2.78 -2.46 -21.42
CA SER A 206 -1.82 -1.96 -20.42
C SER A 206 -1.34 -3.02 -19.44
N TYR A 207 -1.79 -4.25 -19.58
CA TYR A 207 -1.48 -5.38 -18.71
C TYR A 207 -1.11 -6.59 -19.57
N SER A 208 -0.06 -7.29 -19.17
CA SER A 208 0.42 -8.48 -19.90
C SER A 208 0.32 -9.74 -19.04
N SER A 209 0.24 -10.87 -19.70
CA SER A 209 0.52 -12.18 -19.11
C SER A 209 2.02 -12.43 -19.11
N TYR A 210 2.52 -13.48 -19.74
CA TYR A 210 3.94 -13.78 -19.83
C TYR A 210 4.46 -13.47 -21.24
N ASP A 211 5.50 -12.67 -21.33
CA ASP A 211 6.12 -12.26 -22.59
C ASP A 211 7.13 -13.30 -23.11
N SER A 212 7.74 -14.06 -22.21
CA SER A 212 8.77 -15.06 -22.55
C SER A 212 8.75 -16.26 -21.60
N GLN A 213 9.56 -17.30 -21.93
CA GLN A 213 9.77 -18.44 -21.06
C GLN A 213 10.50 -18.05 -19.77
N ASP A 214 11.48 -17.17 -19.88
CA ASP A 214 12.25 -16.69 -18.71
C ASP A 214 11.34 -15.88 -17.79
N ASP A 215 10.50 -15.02 -18.37
CA ASP A 215 9.47 -14.26 -17.66
C ASP A 215 8.51 -15.22 -16.92
N PHE A 216 8.03 -16.27 -17.58
CA PHE A 216 7.21 -17.29 -16.93
C PHE A 216 7.92 -17.94 -15.74
N ILE A 217 9.18 -18.33 -15.90
CA ILE A 217 9.96 -18.95 -14.82
C ILE A 217 10.10 -17.99 -13.65
N ASP A 218 10.37 -16.71 -13.91
CA ASP A 218 10.60 -15.71 -12.88
C ASP A 218 9.34 -15.39 -12.08
N TYR A 219 8.17 -15.32 -12.74
CA TYR A 219 6.91 -14.94 -12.08
C TYR A 219 6.11 -16.12 -11.51
N TYR A 220 6.17 -17.30 -12.11
CA TYR A 220 5.34 -18.44 -11.70
C TYR A 220 5.41 -18.67 -10.17
N PRO A 221 4.32 -18.92 -9.46
CA PRO A 221 2.95 -19.18 -9.94
C PRO A 221 2.08 -17.92 -10.11
N PHE A 222 2.64 -16.73 -9.99
CA PHE A 222 1.96 -15.47 -10.24
C PHE A 222 1.99 -15.10 -11.72
N VAL A 223 1.12 -14.17 -12.13
CA VAL A 223 1.08 -13.62 -13.48
C VAL A 223 1.52 -12.15 -13.45
N PRO A 224 2.34 -11.66 -14.38
CA PRO A 224 2.94 -10.32 -14.36
C PRO A 224 1.94 -9.19 -14.06
N TYR A 225 0.75 -9.19 -14.66
CA TYR A 225 -0.26 -8.15 -14.45
C TYR A 225 -0.64 -7.94 -12.97
N GLN A 226 -0.53 -8.98 -12.16
CA GLN A 226 -0.96 -8.96 -10.74
C GLN A 226 -0.14 -7.96 -9.92
N PHE A 227 1.14 -7.81 -10.21
CA PHE A 227 2.02 -6.89 -9.49
C PHE A 227 1.62 -5.43 -9.71
N LYS A 228 1.30 -5.06 -10.93
CA LYS A 228 0.81 -3.71 -11.25
C LYS A 228 -0.58 -3.47 -10.65
N LEU A 229 -1.48 -4.40 -10.83
CA LEU A 229 -2.87 -4.24 -10.39
C LEU A 229 -2.99 -4.20 -8.87
N ILE A 230 -2.24 -5.05 -8.14
CA ILE A 230 -2.28 -5.05 -6.67
C ILE A 230 -1.73 -3.75 -6.06
N MET A 231 -0.71 -3.14 -6.72
CA MET A 231 -0.22 -1.81 -6.34
C MET A 231 -1.31 -0.75 -6.44
N GLN A 232 -2.07 -0.75 -7.54
CA GLN A 232 -3.17 0.20 -7.78
C GLN A 232 -4.29 0.02 -6.76
N VAL A 233 -4.68 -1.23 -6.48
CA VAL A 233 -5.66 -1.57 -5.45
C VAL A 233 -5.21 -1.07 -4.09
N PHE A 234 -3.96 -1.35 -3.71
CA PHE A 234 -3.42 -0.97 -2.42
C PHE A 234 -3.39 0.55 -2.22
N ASN A 235 -2.88 1.28 -3.21
CA ASN A 235 -2.84 2.75 -3.17
C ASN A 235 -4.24 3.36 -3.04
N SER A 236 -5.22 2.83 -3.78
CA SER A 236 -6.61 3.27 -3.68
C SER A 236 -7.22 2.97 -2.32
N PHE A 237 -6.96 1.79 -1.76
CA PHE A 237 -7.48 1.42 -0.45
C PHE A 237 -6.89 2.29 0.68
N LEU A 238 -5.64 2.71 0.57
CA LEU A 238 -5.04 3.70 1.47
C LEU A 238 -5.77 5.05 1.36
N ASN A 239 -5.99 5.54 0.14
CA ASN A 239 -6.66 6.81 -0.10
C ASN A 239 -8.11 6.80 0.37
N LEU A 240 -8.81 5.67 0.24
CA LEU A 240 -10.18 5.49 0.70
C LEU A 240 -10.27 5.28 2.23
N GLY A 241 -9.15 5.09 2.92
CA GLY A 241 -9.11 4.75 4.33
C GLY A 241 -9.65 3.35 4.64
N TYR A 242 -9.50 2.42 3.69
CA TYR A 242 -9.87 1.01 3.88
C TYR A 242 -8.77 0.22 4.57
N VAL A 243 -7.54 0.68 4.50
CA VAL A 243 -6.39 0.15 5.25
C VAL A 243 -5.72 1.25 6.05
N ALA A 244 -5.00 0.88 7.11
CA ALA A 244 -4.38 1.83 8.02
C ALA A 244 -3.24 2.62 7.35
N LYS A 245 -3.10 3.90 7.72
CA LYS A 245 -2.06 4.79 7.18
C LYS A 245 -0.64 4.40 7.64
N GLU A 246 -0.53 3.71 8.76
CA GLU A 246 0.73 3.19 9.30
C GLU A 246 1.34 2.10 8.40
N VAL A 247 0.56 1.53 7.51
CA VAL A 247 1.01 0.63 6.44
C VAL A 247 1.69 1.42 5.30
N LYS A 248 2.14 2.66 5.57
CA LYS A 248 2.97 3.47 4.67
C LYS A 248 4.34 2.82 4.46
N GLY A 249 4.44 2.04 3.47
CA GLY A 249 5.63 1.30 3.06
C GLY A 249 5.18 0.28 2.06
N ASN A 250 4.51 0.78 1.05
CA ASN A 250 3.74 0.03 0.06
C ASN A 250 4.46 -1.21 -0.46
N GLU A 251 5.78 -1.13 -0.57
CA GLU A 251 6.62 -2.21 -1.08
C GLU A 251 6.72 -3.39 -0.12
N ARG A 252 6.98 -3.12 1.17
CA ARG A 252 7.07 -4.18 2.20
C ARG A 252 5.74 -4.90 2.37
N SER A 253 4.64 -4.17 2.31
CA SER A 253 3.30 -4.75 2.44
C SER A 253 2.96 -5.64 1.24
N ILE A 254 3.28 -5.22 0.03
CA ILE A 254 3.07 -6.02 -1.18
C ILE A 254 3.95 -7.26 -1.17
N ILE A 255 5.24 -7.13 -0.84
CA ILE A 255 6.15 -8.25 -0.69
C ILE A 255 5.61 -9.26 0.34
N LYS A 256 5.09 -8.77 1.48
CA LYS A 256 4.46 -9.62 2.51
C LYS A 256 3.24 -10.36 1.97
N VAL A 257 2.37 -9.68 1.22
CA VAL A 257 1.16 -10.30 0.63
C VAL A 257 1.56 -11.40 -0.35
N ILE A 258 2.48 -11.11 -1.26
CA ILE A 258 2.95 -12.09 -2.24
C ILE A 258 3.61 -13.29 -1.54
N HIS A 259 4.47 -13.04 -0.56
CA HIS A 259 5.09 -14.11 0.23
C HIS A 259 4.05 -14.97 0.96
N SER A 260 3.06 -14.34 1.62
CA SER A 260 2.01 -15.08 2.34
C SER A 260 1.14 -15.87 1.39
N THR A 261 0.81 -15.31 0.21
CA THR A 261 0.02 -16.01 -0.81
C THR A 261 0.82 -17.16 -1.44
N ALA A 262 2.09 -16.97 -1.74
CA ALA A 262 2.97 -18.06 -2.20
C ALA A 262 3.06 -19.18 -1.17
N LYS A 263 3.26 -18.85 0.10
CA LYS A 263 3.32 -19.81 1.21
C LYS A 263 2.00 -20.58 1.40
N ALA A 264 0.85 -19.90 1.27
CA ALA A 264 -0.46 -20.54 1.35
C ALA A 264 -0.71 -21.56 0.22
N ASN A 265 0.06 -21.46 -0.86
CA ASN A 265 -0.01 -22.35 -2.03
C ASN A 265 1.21 -23.27 -2.18
N ALA A 266 2.01 -23.43 -1.12
CA ALA A 266 3.25 -24.22 -1.18
C ALA A 266 3.03 -25.69 -1.58
N ASP A 267 1.89 -26.26 -1.17
CA ASP A 267 1.53 -27.67 -1.44
C ASP A 267 0.63 -27.81 -2.69
N ALA A 268 0.46 -26.73 -3.46
CA ALA A 268 -0.35 -26.80 -4.67
C ALA A 268 0.34 -27.58 -5.79
N GLU A 269 -0.44 -28.29 -6.58
CA GLU A 269 0.08 -29.04 -7.73
C GLU A 269 0.68 -28.12 -8.79
N LEU A 270 1.71 -28.63 -9.47
CA LEU A 270 2.32 -27.91 -10.59
C LEU A 270 1.28 -27.67 -11.71
N GLY A 271 1.22 -26.43 -12.20
CA GLY A 271 0.23 -25.98 -13.19
C GLY A 271 -0.89 -25.18 -12.56
N LYS A 272 -0.97 -25.08 -11.23
CA LYS A 272 -1.83 -24.08 -10.57
C LYS A 272 -1.19 -22.69 -10.70
N PHE A 273 -2.01 -21.70 -11.06
CA PHE A 273 -1.70 -20.28 -11.03
C PHE A 273 -2.41 -19.63 -9.83
N ILE A 274 -1.79 -18.66 -9.24
CA ILE A 274 -2.43 -17.86 -8.19
C ILE A 274 -3.40 -16.90 -8.85
N SER A 275 -4.68 -17.02 -8.53
CA SER A 275 -5.71 -16.09 -9.00
C SER A 275 -5.71 -14.80 -8.15
N PHE A 276 -6.24 -13.71 -8.71
CA PHE A 276 -6.16 -12.40 -8.07
C PHE A 276 -6.94 -12.30 -6.76
N ASP A 277 -8.03 -13.06 -6.62
CA ASP A 277 -8.80 -13.15 -5.38
C ASP A 277 -8.00 -13.75 -4.21
N GLU A 278 -7.01 -14.60 -4.47
CA GLU A 278 -6.14 -15.16 -3.44
C GLU A 278 -5.26 -14.10 -2.79
N LEU A 279 -4.89 -13.04 -3.53
CA LEU A 279 -4.19 -11.88 -2.98
C LEU A 279 -5.07 -11.09 -2.01
N TYR A 280 -6.38 -10.99 -2.27
CA TYR A 280 -7.33 -10.32 -1.37
C TYR A 280 -7.32 -10.95 0.03
N ASN A 281 -7.44 -12.26 0.11
CA ASN A 281 -7.53 -12.97 1.38
C ASN A 281 -6.28 -12.73 2.26
N ASN A 282 -5.11 -12.69 1.66
CA ASN A 282 -3.85 -12.49 2.39
C ASN A 282 -3.53 -11.02 2.69
N MET A 283 -4.16 -10.08 1.99
CA MET A 283 -3.90 -8.65 2.13
C MET A 283 -4.90 -7.96 3.06
N PHE A 284 -6.17 -8.36 2.98
CA PHE A 284 -7.27 -7.59 3.53
C PHE A 284 -8.10 -8.32 4.59
N GLU A 285 -8.08 -9.66 4.62
CA GLU A 285 -8.93 -10.42 5.56
C GLU A 285 -8.71 -9.97 7.02
N GLU A 286 -7.47 -9.62 7.38
CA GLU A 286 -7.11 -9.15 8.74
C GLU A 286 -6.79 -7.65 8.82
N GLY A 287 -6.58 -6.98 7.68
CA GLY A 287 -6.05 -5.61 7.60
C GLY A 287 -7.06 -4.54 7.19
N LEU A 288 -8.29 -4.92 6.80
CA LEU A 288 -9.32 -3.95 6.47
C LEU A 288 -9.78 -3.19 7.72
N GLN A 289 -9.73 -1.87 7.64
CA GLN A 289 -10.36 -1.00 8.62
C GLN A 289 -11.88 -1.14 8.57
N ALA A 290 -12.58 -0.76 9.64
CA ALA A 290 -14.04 -0.88 9.76
C ALA A 290 -14.80 -0.31 8.54
N ARG A 291 -14.30 0.75 7.93
CA ARG A 291 -14.88 1.35 6.71
C ARG A 291 -14.80 0.42 5.51
N GLY A 292 -13.66 -0.23 5.29
CA GLY A 292 -13.47 -1.20 4.20
C GLY A 292 -14.27 -2.47 4.43
N GLN A 293 -14.27 -2.99 5.66
CA GLN A 293 -15.10 -4.14 6.04
C GLN A 293 -16.57 -3.88 5.75
N LYS A 294 -17.09 -2.73 6.17
CA LYS A 294 -18.48 -2.35 5.93
C LYS A 294 -18.80 -2.23 4.44
N ALA A 295 -17.87 -1.73 3.63
CA ALA A 295 -18.07 -1.57 2.19
C ALA A 295 -18.20 -2.92 1.45
N VAL A 296 -17.52 -3.98 1.90
CA VAL A 296 -17.53 -5.30 1.26
C VAL A 296 -18.50 -6.29 1.90
N ASP A 297 -18.90 -6.08 3.16
CA ASP A 297 -19.65 -7.07 3.96
C ASP A 297 -20.99 -7.49 3.32
N ASN A 298 -21.73 -6.53 2.79
CA ASN A 298 -23.01 -6.82 2.11
C ASN A 298 -22.80 -7.73 0.88
N ALA A 299 -21.77 -7.48 0.11
CA ALA A 299 -21.45 -8.29 -1.06
C ALA A 299 -21.03 -9.70 -0.68
N LEU A 300 -20.14 -9.84 0.31
CA LEU A 300 -19.69 -11.14 0.79
C LEU A 300 -20.83 -11.93 1.43
N ARG A 301 -21.69 -11.29 2.24
CA ARG A 301 -22.86 -11.92 2.83
C ARG A 301 -23.81 -12.47 1.75
N MET A 302 -24.08 -11.70 0.70
CA MET A 302 -24.91 -12.15 -0.41
C MET A 302 -24.21 -13.25 -1.22
N ALA A 303 -22.94 -13.09 -1.54
CA ALA A 303 -22.17 -14.09 -2.28
C ALA A 303 -22.12 -15.46 -1.53
N ARG A 304 -22.08 -15.43 -0.20
CA ARG A 304 -22.13 -16.64 0.63
C ARG A 304 -23.43 -17.42 0.52
N THR A 305 -24.52 -16.82 0.11
CA THR A 305 -25.79 -17.51 -0.13
C THR A 305 -25.85 -18.23 -1.47
N TYR A 306 -24.89 -17.95 -2.35
CA TYR A 306 -24.75 -18.60 -3.66
C TYR A 306 -23.82 -19.82 -3.56
N GLN A 307 -24.16 -20.94 -4.19
CA GLN A 307 -23.35 -22.18 -4.19
C GLN A 307 -23.04 -22.70 -2.76
N THR A 308 -24.05 -22.83 -1.92
CA THR A 308 -23.91 -23.26 -0.50
C THR A 308 -23.44 -24.70 -0.34
N ASP A 309 -23.47 -25.51 -1.39
CA ASP A 309 -22.97 -26.87 -1.48
C ASP A 309 -21.43 -26.97 -1.45
N LYS A 310 -20.72 -25.86 -1.64
CA LYS A 310 -19.26 -25.81 -1.68
C LYS A 310 -18.67 -25.12 -0.45
N PRO A 311 -17.43 -25.47 -0.04
CA PRO A 311 -16.72 -24.75 1.01
C PRO A 311 -16.62 -23.25 0.71
N GLU A 312 -16.81 -22.38 1.70
CA GLU A 312 -16.94 -20.93 1.52
C GLU A 312 -15.80 -20.30 0.69
N LYS A 313 -14.53 -20.60 1.05
CA LYS A 313 -13.36 -20.04 0.36
C LYS A 313 -13.21 -20.48 -1.10
N THR A 314 -13.87 -21.56 -1.49
CA THR A 314 -13.83 -22.09 -2.87
C THR A 314 -15.07 -21.70 -3.69
N ARG A 315 -16.06 -21.03 -3.08
CA ARG A 315 -17.24 -20.56 -3.80
C ARG A 315 -16.88 -19.46 -4.79
N LEU A 316 -17.18 -19.69 -6.05
CA LEU A 316 -16.83 -18.73 -7.09
C LEU A 316 -17.50 -17.38 -6.87
N ALA A 317 -18.70 -17.34 -6.29
CA ALA A 317 -19.39 -16.09 -5.96
C ALA A 317 -18.63 -15.23 -4.95
N VAL A 318 -18.03 -15.83 -3.92
CA VAL A 318 -17.19 -15.12 -2.95
C VAL A 318 -15.92 -14.59 -3.62
N ARG A 319 -15.29 -15.39 -4.46
CA ARG A 319 -14.12 -15.00 -5.24
C ARG A 319 -14.42 -13.84 -6.22
N VAL A 320 -15.57 -13.90 -6.90
CA VAL A 320 -16.06 -12.80 -7.77
C VAL A 320 -16.29 -11.52 -6.97
N ALA A 321 -16.93 -11.62 -5.78
CA ALA A 321 -17.16 -10.46 -4.93
C ALA A 321 -15.85 -9.81 -4.46
N ASN A 322 -14.85 -10.60 -4.07
CA ASN A 322 -13.52 -10.12 -3.69
C ASN A 322 -12.83 -9.40 -4.85
N VAL A 323 -12.82 -10.00 -6.03
CA VAL A 323 -12.22 -9.39 -7.23
C VAL A 323 -12.92 -8.09 -7.59
N LEU A 324 -14.26 -8.08 -7.66
CA LEU A 324 -15.03 -6.88 -7.93
C LEU A 324 -14.74 -5.78 -6.91
N PHE A 325 -14.70 -6.12 -5.62
CA PHE A 325 -14.39 -5.14 -4.58
C PHE A 325 -13.03 -4.48 -4.79
N MET A 326 -12.03 -5.25 -5.17
CA MET A 326 -10.71 -4.70 -5.46
C MET A 326 -10.72 -3.76 -6.66
N ILE A 327 -11.23 -4.22 -7.82
CA ILE A 327 -11.12 -3.45 -9.08
C ILE A 327 -12.13 -2.31 -9.22
N CYS A 328 -13.28 -2.38 -8.55
CA CYS A 328 -14.23 -1.25 -8.52
C CYS A 328 -13.74 -0.08 -7.67
N ASN A 329 -12.79 -0.30 -6.76
CA ASN A 329 -12.28 0.72 -5.86
C ASN A 329 -10.90 1.27 -6.25
N ILE A 330 -10.32 0.89 -7.39
CA ILE A 330 -9.12 1.54 -7.92
C ILE A 330 -9.43 2.96 -8.38
N SER A 331 -8.41 3.79 -8.60
CA SER A 331 -8.61 5.18 -9.03
C SER A 331 -9.40 5.26 -10.35
N GLN A 332 -10.11 6.36 -10.58
CA GLN A 332 -10.87 6.55 -11.83
C GLN A 332 -9.98 6.42 -13.07
N THR A 333 -8.76 6.90 -13.00
CA THR A 333 -7.77 6.77 -14.09
C THR A 333 -7.42 5.30 -14.34
N ASP A 334 -7.23 4.52 -13.26
CA ASP A 334 -6.92 3.10 -13.38
C ASP A 334 -8.14 2.29 -13.84
N GLN A 335 -9.36 2.67 -13.46
CA GLN A 335 -10.60 2.05 -13.96
C GLN A 335 -10.77 2.20 -15.48
N LEU A 336 -10.29 3.29 -16.07
CA LEU A 336 -10.26 3.43 -17.53
C LEU A 336 -9.30 2.43 -18.19
N LEU A 337 -8.22 2.08 -17.51
CA LEU A 337 -7.23 1.11 -17.98
C LEU A 337 -7.61 -0.33 -17.67
N PHE A 338 -8.30 -0.56 -16.56
CA PHE A 338 -8.76 -1.88 -16.10
C PHE A 338 -10.22 -1.80 -15.60
N PRO A 339 -11.20 -1.69 -16.52
CA PRO A 339 -12.60 -1.59 -16.15
C PRO A 339 -13.13 -2.89 -15.52
N ALA A 340 -14.07 -2.76 -14.59
CA ALA A 340 -14.71 -3.91 -13.94
C ALA A 340 -15.76 -4.54 -14.87
N THR A 341 -15.31 -5.29 -15.87
CA THR A 341 -16.14 -6.04 -16.82
C THR A 341 -16.15 -7.53 -16.50
N VAL A 342 -17.13 -8.27 -17.00
CA VAL A 342 -17.17 -9.74 -16.87
C VAL A 342 -15.89 -10.38 -17.41
N ASP A 343 -15.39 -9.92 -18.57
CA ASP A 343 -14.17 -10.46 -19.17
C ASP A 343 -12.94 -10.25 -18.27
N ASN A 344 -12.78 -9.05 -17.69
CA ASN A 344 -11.67 -8.77 -16.80
C ASN A 344 -11.78 -9.56 -15.49
N VAL A 345 -12.96 -9.61 -14.87
CA VAL A 345 -13.21 -10.44 -13.68
C VAL A 345 -12.89 -11.92 -13.97
N THR A 346 -13.29 -12.43 -15.14
CA THR A 346 -12.98 -13.80 -15.56
C THR A 346 -11.46 -14.01 -15.61
N SER A 347 -10.71 -13.10 -16.23
CA SER A 347 -9.25 -13.20 -16.32
C SER A 347 -8.57 -13.23 -14.95
N LEU A 348 -9.07 -12.45 -14.01
CA LEU A 348 -8.54 -12.37 -12.65
C LEU A 348 -8.79 -13.64 -11.82
N LEU A 349 -9.75 -14.46 -12.20
CA LEU A 349 -10.14 -15.70 -11.50
C LEU A 349 -9.50 -16.96 -12.09
N VAL A 350 -8.75 -16.85 -13.18
CA VAL A 350 -8.04 -17.98 -13.78
C VAL A 350 -6.96 -18.48 -12.83
N ASN A 351 -7.05 -19.76 -12.46
CA ASN A 351 -6.05 -20.43 -11.63
C ASN A 351 -5.58 -21.77 -12.21
N ASN A 352 -6.12 -22.18 -13.35
CA ASN A 352 -5.74 -23.39 -14.06
C ASN A 352 -5.95 -23.19 -15.58
N MET A 353 -4.94 -23.57 -16.36
CA MET A 353 -4.97 -23.43 -17.82
C MET A 353 -5.80 -24.52 -18.51
N ASP A 354 -6.04 -25.63 -17.84
CA ASP A 354 -6.82 -26.74 -18.40
C ASP A 354 -8.34 -26.51 -18.27
N THR A 355 -8.77 -25.52 -17.47
CA THR A 355 -10.19 -25.13 -17.38
C THR A 355 -10.53 -24.13 -18.50
N PRO A 356 -11.48 -24.45 -19.40
CA PRO A 356 -11.85 -23.53 -20.46
C PRO A 356 -12.36 -22.19 -19.91
N ARG A 357 -11.79 -21.07 -20.41
CA ARG A 357 -12.20 -19.71 -20.02
C ARG A 357 -13.72 -19.49 -20.10
N LEU A 358 -14.37 -20.01 -21.15
CA LEU A 358 -15.81 -19.85 -21.35
C LEU A 358 -16.62 -20.44 -20.19
N THR A 359 -16.17 -21.54 -19.61
CA THR A 359 -16.84 -22.14 -18.43
C THR A 359 -16.81 -21.20 -17.24
N ILE A 360 -15.63 -20.61 -16.95
CA ILE A 360 -15.49 -19.63 -15.87
C ILE A 360 -16.33 -18.39 -16.18
N LYS A 361 -16.27 -17.88 -17.41
CA LYS A 361 -17.01 -16.69 -17.85
C LYS A 361 -18.53 -16.85 -17.66
N ASN A 362 -19.09 -17.95 -18.11
CA ASN A 362 -20.54 -18.22 -17.99
C ASN A 362 -21.00 -18.26 -16.51
N GLU A 363 -20.17 -18.78 -15.62
CA GLU A 363 -20.49 -18.77 -14.19
C GLU A 363 -20.32 -17.36 -13.60
N VAL A 364 -19.29 -16.60 -14.00
CA VAL A 364 -19.10 -15.21 -13.59
C VAL A 364 -20.29 -14.36 -14.02
N GLU A 365 -20.79 -14.52 -15.25
CA GLU A 365 -21.98 -13.81 -15.75
C GLU A 365 -23.19 -14.06 -14.85
N LYS A 366 -23.49 -15.33 -14.52
CA LYS A 366 -24.61 -15.68 -13.62
C LYS A 366 -24.45 -15.06 -12.24
N ILE A 367 -23.23 -15.07 -11.69
CA ILE A 367 -22.96 -14.52 -10.37
C ILE A 367 -23.09 -12.99 -10.38
N VAL A 368 -22.59 -12.32 -11.41
CA VAL A 368 -22.71 -10.87 -11.57
C VAL A 368 -24.20 -10.49 -11.71
N GLU A 369 -24.98 -11.22 -12.51
CA GLU A 369 -26.43 -11.02 -12.57
C GLU A 369 -27.12 -11.21 -11.21
N PHE A 370 -26.77 -12.27 -10.50
CA PHE A 370 -27.29 -12.51 -9.14
C PHE A 370 -26.98 -11.34 -8.20
N LEU A 371 -25.77 -10.77 -8.24
CA LEU A 371 -25.40 -9.62 -7.43
C LEU A 371 -26.15 -8.34 -7.87
N CYS A 372 -26.38 -8.14 -9.16
CA CYS A 372 -27.20 -7.04 -9.69
C CYS A 372 -28.67 -7.17 -9.23
N ASP A 373 -29.26 -8.34 -9.37
CA ASP A 373 -30.64 -8.63 -8.98
C ASP A 373 -30.91 -8.40 -7.49
N ASN A 374 -29.87 -8.57 -6.66
CA ASN A 374 -29.93 -8.32 -5.24
C ASN A 374 -29.50 -6.90 -4.82
N ASN A 375 -29.33 -5.99 -5.77
CA ASN A 375 -28.94 -4.59 -5.55
C ASN A 375 -27.60 -4.44 -4.79
N ILE A 376 -26.67 -5.35 -4.99
CA ILE A 376 -25.32 -5.28 -4.42
C ILE A 376 -24.41 -4.44 -5.34
N ILE A 377 -24.49 -4.72 -6.64
CA ILE A 377 -23.77 -3.99 -7.68
C ILE A 377 -24.74 -3.45 -8.71
N ARG A 378 -24.39 -2.32 -9.33
CA ARG A 378 -25.09 -1.76 -10.47
C ARG A 378 -24.33 -2.04 -11.74
N ARG A 379 -25.09 -2.23 -12.83
CA ARG A 379 -24.56 -2.35 -14.18
C ARG A 379 -24.60 -0.98 -14.86
N GLU A 380 -23.48 -0.54 -15.37
CA GLU A 380 -23.36 0.62 -16.24
C GLU A 380 -23.19 0.16 -17.68
N GLN A 381 -24.16 0.50 -18.52
CA GLN A 381 -24.15 0.08 -19.91
C GLN A 381 -22.99 0.72 -20.68
N GLY A 382 -22.24 -0.09 -21.39
CA GLY A 382 -21.17 0.36 -22.27
C GLY A 382 -21.71 1.21 -23.42
N LYS A 383 -21.04 2.34 -23.69
CA LYS A 383 -21.38 3.20 -24.83
C LYS A 383 -20.72 2.68 -26.09
N GLN A 384 -21.42 2.80 -27.26
CA GLN A 384 -20.86 2.50 -28.58
C GLN A 384 -20.26 1.08 -28.75
N GLY A 385 -20.87 0.07 -28.10
CA GLY A 385 -20.39 -1.31 -28.18
C GLY A 385 -19.29 -1.68 -27.21
N ALA A 386 -18.92 -0.79 -26.29
CA ALA A 386 -18.07 -1.13 -25.16
C ALA A 386 -18.78 -2.12 -24.21
N PRO A 387 -18.06 -3.00 -23.53
CA PRO A 387 -18.67 -3.93 -22.57
C PRO A 387 -19.26 -3.17 -21.36
N ASP A 388 -20.27 -3.75 -20.74
CA ASP A 388 -20.85 -3.26 -19.51
C ASP A 388 -19.82 -3.31 -18.38
N THR A 389 -19.86 -2.31 -17.49
CA THR A 389 -19.05 -2.23 -16.27
C THR A 389 -19.92 -2.33 -15.03
N PHE A 390 -19.32 -2.69 -13.92
CA PHE A 390 -20.02 -2.92 -12.67
C PHE A 390 -19.42 -2.06 -11.57
N MET A 391 -20.28 -1.57 -10.66
CA MET A 391 -19.88 -0.78 -9.49
C MET A 391 -20.73 -1.18 -8.28
N PHE A 392 -20.16 -1.08 -7.08
CA PHE A 392 -20.93 -1.30 -5.86
C PHE A 392 -21.88 -0.12 -5.61
N TYR A 393 -23.06 -0.44 -5.09
CA TYR A 393 -23.95 0.58 -4.52
C TYR A 393 -23.40 1.07 -3.18
N SER A 394 -23.53 2.38 -2.91
CA SER A 394 -23.43 2.90 -1.54
C SER A 394 -24.64 2.43 -0.71
N GLU A 395 -24.57 2.58 0.62
CA GLU A 395 -25.70 2.22 1.49
C GLU A 395 -26.96 2.99 1.17
N GLU A 396 -26.81 4.28 0.83
CA GLU A 396 -27.91 5.13 0.45
C GLU A 396 -28.51 4.69 -0.89
N GLU A 397 -27.65 4.43 -1.88
CA GLU A 397 -28.07 3.95 -3.18
C GLU A 397 -28.78 2.59 -3.10
N MET A 398 -28.29 1.66 -2.25
CA MET A 398 -28.95 0.37 -2.02
C MET A 398 -30.36 0.55 -1.45
N LYS A 399 -30.55 1.45 -0.47
CA LYS A 399 -31.87 1.73 0.09
C LYS A 399 -32.80 2.29 -0.97
N VAL A 400 -32.32 3.23 -1.78
CA VAL A 400 -33.13 3.81 -2.87
C VAL A 400 -33.46 2.75 -3.92
N ALA A 401 -32.48 1.93 -4.35
CA ALA A 401 -32.71 0.85 -5.31
C ALA A 401 -33.76 -0.15 -4.79
N GLN A 402 -33.73 -0.46 -3.50
CA GLN A 402 -34.70 -1.36 -2.88
C GLN A 402 -36.08 -0.72 -2.80
N LEU A 403 -36.18 0.58 -2.50
CA LEU A 403 -37.45 1.32 -2.53
C LEU A 403 -38.04 1.31 -3.95
N ILE A 404 -37.24 1.57 -4.97
CA ILE A 404 -37.65 1.55 -6.39
C ILE A 404 -38.16 0.15 -6.75
N LYS A 405 -37.41 -0.91 -6.39
CA LYS A 405 -37.81 -2.29 -6.69
C LYS A 405 -39.13 -2.71 -6.02
N ASN A 406 -39.37 -2.18 -4.82
CA ASN A 406 -40.58 -2.48 -4.06
C ASN A 406 -41.77 -1.57 -4.44
N GLN A 407 -41.52 -0.53 -5.26
CA GLN A 407 -42.56 0.36 -5.70
C GLN A 407 -43.42 -0.34 -6.75
N VAL A 408 -44.64 -0.70 -6.37
CA VAL A 408 -45.65 -1.24 -7.30
C VAL A 408 -46.27 -0.04 -8.01
N VAL A 409 -45.98 0.12 -9.30
CA VAL A 409 -46.65 1.10 -10.16
C VAL A 409 -47.89 0.42 -10.75
N ASP A 410 -49.06 0.98 -10.48
CA ASP A 410 -50.29 0.42 -11.03
C ASP A 410 -50.33 0.49 -12.58
N ASN A 411 -51.11 -0.40 -13.17
CA ASN A 411 -51.15 -0.56 -14.62
C ASN A 411 -51.64 0.71 -15.34
N ASN A 412 -52.50 1.54 -14.69
CA ASN A 412 -53.01 2.77 -15.28
C ASN A 412 -51.92 3.84 -15.37
N THR A 413 -51.16 4.01 -14.28
CA THR A 413 -50.01 4.93 -14.24
C THR A 413 -48.94 4.52 -15.26
N GLN A 414 -48.65 3.22 -15.41
CA GLN A 414 -47.74 2.74 -16.46
C GLN A 414 -48.26 3.03 -17.88
N ALA A 415 -49.57 2.84 -18.13
CA ALA A 415 -50.17 3.10 -19.40
C ALA A 415 -50.16 4.62 -19.73
N GLU A 416 -50.39 5.48 -18.74
CA GLU A 416 -50.32 6.95 -18.92
C GLU A 416 -48.90 7.40 -19.25
N GLN A 417 -47.88 6.93 -18.52
CA GLN A 417 -46.48 7.26 -18.80
C GLN A 417 -46.04 6.77 -20.18
N LEU A 418 -46.40 5.54 -20.56
CA LEU A 418 -46.14 5.05 -21.89
C LEU A 418 -46.78 5.90 -22.96
N LYS A 419 -48.04 6.33 -22.76
CA LYS A 419 -48.75 7.23 -23.66
C LYS A 419 -48.05 8.58 -23.82
N ASP A 420 -47.53 9.13 -22.73
CA ASP A 420 -46.77 10.39 -22.73
C ASP A 420 -45.42 10.23 -23.47
N ILE A 421 -44.71 9.12 -23.27
CA ILE A 421 -43.49 8.78 -24.02
C ILE A 421 -43.80 8.66 -25.53
N PHE A 422 -44.84 7.92 -25.89
CA PHE A 422 -45.23 7.77 -27.27
C PHE A 422 -45.62 9.12 -27.92
N ASN A 423 -46.36 9.94 -27.19
CA ASN A 423 -46.74 11.27 -27.67
C ASN A 423 -45.53 12.20 -27.86
N LYS A 424 -44.55 12.08 -26.99
CA LYS A 424 -43.33 12.91 -27.00
C LYS A 424 -42.32 12.49 -28.09
N TYR A 425 -42.16 11.20 -28.32
CA TYR A 425 -41.10 10.67 -29.17
C TYR A 425 -41.59 10.21 -30.53
N ILE A 426 -42.89 9.92 -30.72
CA ILE A 426 -43.46 9.54 -31.99
C ILE A 426 -44.19 10.74 -32.61
N THR A 427 -43.40 11.66 -33.16
CA THR A 427 -43.89 12.88 -33.81
C THR A 427 -44.79 12.61 -35.04
N ALA A 428 -44.86 11.38 -35.53
CA ALA A 428 -45.73 10.98 -36.65
C ALA A 428 -47.19 10.72 -36.25
N LEU A 429 -47.51 10.61 -34.94
CA LEU A 429 -48.88 10.43 -34.48
C LEU A 429 -49.61 11.79 -34.46
N LYS A 430 -50.27 12.11 -35.56
CA LYS A 430 -51.12 13.27 -35.62
C LYS A 430 -52.46 12.99 -34.93
N ASN A 431 -52.97 13.92 -34.16
CA ASN A 431 -54.28 13.81 -33.52
C ASN A 431 -55.43 13.72 -34.53
N LYS A 432 -55.16 14.08 -35.78
CA LYS A 432 -56.14 14.02 -36.88
C LYS A 432 -55.44 13.65 -38.17
N GLU A 433 -55.95 12.67 -38.87
CA GLU A 433 -55.56 12.31 -40.23
C GLU A 433 -56.62 12.73 -41.23
N GLN A 434 -56.19 13.28 -42.36
CA GLN A 434 -57.07 13.63 -43.47
C GLN A 434 -56.96 12.60 -44.59
N TYR A 435 -58.13 12.09 -44.99
CA TYR A 435 -58.25 11.31 -46.22
C TYR A 435 -59.25 11.96 -47.13
N LYS A 436 -58.76 12.46 -48.25
CA LYS A 436 -59.53 13.30 -49.18
C LYS A 436 -60.12 14.54 -48.44
N THR A 437 -61.45 14.69 -48.47
CA THR A 437 -62.16 15.81 -47.79
C THR A 437 -62.61 15.50 -46.36
N ARG A 438 -62.29 14.30 -45.85
CA ARG A 438 -62.72 13.85 -44.50
C ARG A 438 -61.56 13.81 -43.54
N SER A 439 -61.82 14.31 -42.35
CA SER A 439 -60.89 14.29 -41.24
C SER A 439 -61.27 13.21 -40.23
N PHE A 440 -60.35 12.37 -39.85
CA PHE A 440 -60.57 11.31 -38.85
C PHE A 440 -59.74 11.61 -37.61
N SER A 441 -60.40 11.46 -36.44
CA SER A 441 -59.69 11.53 -35.18
C SER A 441 -58.89 10.24 -34.94
N VAL A 442 -57.58 10.36 -34.63
CA VAL A 442 -56.72 9.25 -34.27
C VAL A 442 -56.49 9.24 -32.78
N GLY A 443 -56.78 8.12 -32.12
CA GLY A 443 -56.56 7.93 -30.70
C GLY A 443 -55.61 6.75 -30.46
N LEU A 444 -54.66 6.95 -29.58
CA LEU A 444 -53.79 5.88 -29.08
C LEU A 444 -54.37 5.27 -27.81
N THR A 445 -54.67 3.97 -27.84
CA THR A 445 -55.11 3.23 -26.64
C THR A 445 -54.02 2.21 -26.31
N ILE A 446 -53.41 2.35 -25.14
CA ILE A 446 -52.43 1.37 -24.61
C ILE A 446 -53.15 0.50 -23.60
N LYS A 447 -53.18 -0.81 -23.85
CA LYS A 447 -53.69 -1.78 -22.87
C LYS A 447 -52.53 -2.45 -22.21
N PRO A 448 -52.39 -2.38 -20.86
CA PRO A 448 -51.38 -3.13 -20.13
C PRO A 448 -51.62 -4.62 -20.32
N VAL A 449 -50.60 -5.35 -20.79
CA VAL A 449 -50.62 -6.82 -20.93
C VAL A 449 -49.78 -7.39 -19.76
N SER A 450 -50.28 -8.41 -19.08
CA SER A 450 -49.53 -9.01 -18.02
C SER A 450 -48.19 -9.60 -18.52
N TYR A 451 -47.14 -9.44 -17.76
CA TYR A 451 -45.75 -9.76 -18.13
C TYR A 451 -45.49 -11.22 -18.55
N THR A 452 -46.44 -12.11 -18.28
CA THR A 452 -46.35 -13.53 -18.66
C THR A 452 -46.36 -13.80 -20.15
N HIS A 453 -46.76 -12.85 -20.98
CA HIS A 453 -46.80 -13.01 -22.45
C HIS A 453 -45.63 -12.42 -23.23
N LEU A 454 -44.76 -11.63 -22.59
CA LEU A 454 -43.58 -11.01 -23.24
C LEU A 454 -42.32 -11.91 -23.30
N ARG A 455 -42.39 -13.12 -22.73
CA ARG A 455 -41.29 -14.11 -22.78
C ARG A 455 -41.41 -15.15 -23.93
N ALA A 456 -42.39 -15.04 -24.79
CA ALA A 456 -42.68 -16.03 -25.82
C ALA A 456 -42.42 -15.59 -27.25
N HIS A 457 -41.65 -14.49 -27.46
CA HIS A 457 -41.24 -14.11 -28.83
C HIS A 457 -39.82 -13.55 -28.86
#